data_e57340335bc955e7960f4f1cce48716e
#
_entry.id   e57340335bc955e7960f4f1cce48716e
#
_cell.length_a   1.000
_cell.length_b   1.000
_cell.length_c   1.000
_cell.angle_alpha   90.00
_cell.angle_beta   90.00
_cell.angle_gamma   90.00
#
_symmetry.space_group_name_H-M   'P 1'
#
loop_
_entity.id
_entity.type
_entity.pdbx_description
1 polymer ?
#
loop_
_entity_poly.entity_id
_entity_poly.type
_entity_poly.pdbx_seq_one_letter_code
_entity_poly.pdbx_strand_id
1 'polypeptide(L)'
;MFAFEEWHSALEMKLYLHRFIHQIKGMPDFSTLKFTKYNQYESLVLPLVKWLLDHGVVFHYGTEVTNVDFDFDIDNDIAPGRKQATRIHWRTKGYEGSIEGGVALGPDDLLFMTIGSLTENSDNGDHHTPAILNVGPAPAWDLWRRIAAKNPAFGRPDVFGANIPETKWESATVTTLDVRIPQYIQKIAKRDPFSGKVVTGGIVTAKDSSWLLSWTVNRQPHFKQQPKNQIVVWIYALLVEQPGDYVKKPMQDCTGEEITQEWLYHLGVPVQDIPELAATGAITIPVMMPYITAFFMPRQAGDRPDVVPAGAVNFAFIGQFAQSKERDCIFTTEYSVRTPMEAVYTLLGVERGVPEVFNSTYDIRMLLGATGRLRDGKEIDIPGPHIVRNLLMNKLDKTQIGELLREFGLVTGD
;
A
#
# COMPACT_ATOMS: atom_id res chain seq x y z
N MET A 1 -12.08 4.07 3.55
CA MET A 1 -11.49 4.31 2.24
C MET A 1 -10.01 3.94 2.17
N PHE A 2 -9.20 4.22 3.17
CA PHE A 2 -7.75 4.03 3.11
C PHE A 2 -7.24 3.02 4.14
N ALA A 3 -8.11 2.19 4.67
CA ALA A 3 -7.78 1.15 5.64
C ALA A 3 -6.99 1.66 6.87
N PHE A 4 -7.19 2.92 7.25
CA PHE A 4 -6.69 3.46 8.50
C PHE A 4 -7.72 3.25 9.60
N GLU A 5 -7.31 2.58 10.64
CA GLU A 5 -8.04 2.40 11.88
C GLU A 5 -7.56 3.40 12.94
N GLU A 6 -8.29 3.56 14.04
CA GLU A 6 -8.00 4.57 15.06
C GLU A 6 -6.64 4.39 15.73
N TRP A 7 -6.15 3.16 15.80
CA TRP A 7 -4.85 2.82 16.40
C TRP A 7 -3.66 2.98 15.45
N HIS A 8 -3.89 3.16 14.14
CA HIS A 8 -2.82 3.33 13.16
C HIS A 8 -2.00 4.60 13.40
N SER A 9 -0.77 4.61 12.93
CA SER A 9 0.19 5.70 13.08
C SER A 9 -0.33 7.02 12.51
N ALA A 10 -0.51 8.03 13.37
CA ALA A 10 -0.84 9.39 12.94
C ALA A 10 0.25 10.00 12.04
N LEU A 11 1.51 9.58 12.21
CA LEU A 11 2.60 10.00 11.33
C LEU A 11 2.40 9.48 9.90
N GLU A 12 2.06 8.21 9.74
CA GLU A 12 1.81 7.63 8.41
C GLU A 12 0.57 8.25 7.76
N MET A 13 -0.48 8.54 8.53
CA MET A 13 -1.64 9.27 8.03
C MET A 13 -1.26 10.69 7.57
N LYS A 14 -0.42 11.39 8.33
CA LYS A 14 0.09 12.71 7.94
C LYS A 14 0.85 12.66 6.62
N LEU A 15 1.77 11.71 6.47
CA LEU A 15 2.54 11.53 5.23
C LEU A 15 1.64 11.19 4.04
N TYR A 16 0.62 10.37 4.28
CA TYR A 16 -0.41 10.08 3.30
C TYR A 16 -1.16 11.34 2.84
N LEU A 17 -1.62 12.17 3.77
CA LEU A 17 -2.31 13.42 3.45
C LEU A 17 -1.37 14.37 2.68
N HIS A 18 -0.12 14.51 3.09
CA HIS A 18 0.87 15.32 2.37
C HIS A 18 1.04 14.86 0.93
N ARG A 19 1.10 13.54 0.72
CA ARG A 19 1.30 12.96 -0.62
C ARG A 19 0.13 13.20 -1.56
N PHE A 20 -1.11 13.20 -1.05
CA PHE A 20 -2.30 13.14 -1.90
C PHE A 20 -3.22 14.35 -1.80
N ILE A 21 -3.01 15.29 -0.87
CA ILE A 21 -3.95 16.41 -0.65
C ILE A 21 -4.14 17.30 -1.88
N HIS A 22 -3.10 17.48 -2.68
CA HIS A 22 -3.19 18.26 -3.93
C HIS A 22 -4.01 17.57 -5.01
N GLN A 23 -4.23 16.27 -4.89
CA GLN A 23 -5.03 15.45 -5.81
C GLN A 23 -6.44 15.17 -5.30
N ILE A 24 -6.83 15.74 -4.16
CA ILE A 24 -8.11 15.45 -3.48
C ILE A 24 -9.32 15.66 -4.39
N LYS A 25 -9.24 16.59 -5.33
CA LYS A 25 -10.27 16.86 -6.33
C LYS A 25 -10.57 15.66 -7.22
N GLY A 26 -9.55 14.88 -7.57
CA GLY A 26 -9.66 13.71 -8.44
C GLY A 26 -9.60 12.37 -7.72
N MET A 27 -9.56 12.37 -6.38
CA MET A 27 -9.57 11.13 -5.60
C MET A 27 -10.89 10.36 -5.68
N PRO A 28 -12.09 11.02 -5.67
CA PRO A 28 -13.34 10.28 -5.73
C PRO A 28 -13.58 9.49 -7.01
N ASP A 29 -12.94 9.87 -8.12
CA ASP A 29 -13.10 9.22 -9.42
C ASP A 29 -11.79 8.68 -10.01
N PHE A 30 -10.71 8.72 -9.24
CA PHE A 30 -9.34 8.34 -9.63
C PHE A 30 -8.82 9.07 -10.88
N SER A 31 -9.41 10.21 -11.26
CA SER A 31 -9.02 10.94 -12.47
C SER A 31 -7.58 11.45 -12.44
N THR A 32 -7.03 11.66 -11.25
CA THR A 32 -5.64 12.11 -11.06
C THR A 32 -4.64 10.96 -10.98
N LEU A 33 -5.10 9.73 -10.77
CA LEU A 33 -4.22 8.58 -10.67
C LEU A 33 -3.96 7.97 -12.05
N LYS A 34 -2.78 7.43 -12.25
CA LYS A 34 -2.41 6.70 -13.46
C LYS A 34 -2.43 5.20 -13.18
N PHE A 35 -2.97 4.46 -14.10
CA PHE A 35 -3.07 3.01 -14.05
C PHE A 35 -2.31 2.40 -15.21
N THR A 36 -1.68 1.25 -14.95
CA THR A 36 -1.09 0.43 -16.00
C THR A 36 -2.18 -0.16 -16.92
N LYS A 37 -1.81 -0.59 -18.11
CA LYS A 37 -2.76 -1.17 -19.07
C LYS A 37 -3.37 -2.47 -18.53
N TYR A 38 -2.56 -3.30 -17.94
CA TYR A 38 -2.94 -4.54 -17.25
C TYR A 38 -2.51 -4.43 -15.78
N ASN A 39 -2.59 -5.50 -14.99
CA ASN A 39 -2.06 -5.54 -13.64
C ASN A 39 -0.56 -5.16 -13.61
N GLN A 40 -0.07 -4.80 -12.42
CA GLN A 40 1.31 -4.33 -12.26
C GLN A 40 2.35 -5.42 -12.57
N TYR A 41 2.04 -6.68 -12.29
CA TYR A 41 2.94 -7.79 -12.58
C TYR A 41 3.23 -7.90 -14.08
N GLU A 42 2.17 -7.94 -14.91
CA GLU A 42 2.31 -8.06 -16.37
C GLU A 42 2.80 -6.77 -17.05
N SER A 43 2.53 -5.61 -16.44
CA SER A 43 2.86 -4.31 -17.05
C SER A 43 4.21 -3.75 -16.61
N LEU A 44 4.69 -4.09 -15.41
CA LEU A 44 5.93 -3.56 -14.84
C LEU A 44 6.93 -4.67 -14.49
N VAL A 45 6.51 -5.67 -13.69
CA VAL A 45 7.44 -6.65 -13.13
C VAL A 45 8.02 -7.56 -14.23
N LEU A 46 7.17 -8.17 -15.04
CA LEU A 46 7.65 -9.08 -16.12
C LEU A 46 8.59 -8.39 -17.12
N PRO A 47 8.29 -7.19 -17.65
CA PRO A 47 9.22 -6.49 -18.54
C PRO A 47 10.55 -6.17 -17.86
N LEU A 48 10.55 -5.77 -16.57
CA LEU A 48 11.77 -5.49 -15.82
C LEU A 48 12.59 -6.77 -15.58
N VAL A 49 11.96 -7.86 -15.17
CA VAL A 49 12.63 -9.17 -14.99
C VAL A 49 13.27 -9.62 -16.29
N LYS A 50 12.54 -9.52 -17.41
CA LYS A 50 13.10 -9.86 -18.72
C LYS A 50 14.31 -9.01 -19.05
N TRP A 51 14.23 -7.70 -18.87
CA TRP A 51 15.36 -6.79 -19.14
C TRP A 51 16.58 -7.11 -18.29
N LEU A 52 16.36 -7.41 -16.99
CA LEU A 52 17.43 -7.77 -16.06
C LEU A 52 18.12 -9.08 -16.47
N LEU A 53 17.34 -10.11 -16.86
CA LEU A 53 17.88 -11.37 -17.37
C LEU A 53 18.71 -11.16 -18.64
N ASP A 54 18.21 -10.34 -19.59
CA ASP A 54 18.91 -10.00 -20.82
C ASP A 54 20.23 -9.22 -20.56
N HIS A 55 20.40 -8.65 -19.34
CA HIS A 55 21.60 -7.92 -18.89
C HIS A 55 22.44 -8.70 -17.87
N GLY A 56 22.23 -10.01 -17.76
CA GLY A 56 23.11 -10.89 -16.98
C GLY A 56 22.79 -10.96 -15.47
N VAL A 57 21.66 -10.42 -15.04
CA VAL A 57 21.21 -10.57 -13.64
C VAL A 57 20.76 -12.01 -13.40
N VAL A 58 21.27 -12.61 -12.34
CA VAL A 58 20.93 -13.98 -11.93
C VAL A 58 19.91 -13.95 -10.79
N PHE A 59 18.79 -14.67 -10.96
CA PHE A 59 17.75 -14.80 -9.96
C PHE A 59 17.85 -16.18 -9.29
N HIS A 60 18.03 -16.22 -7.98
CA HIS A 60 18.04 -17.43 -7.16
C HIS A 60 16.69 -17.64 -6.48
N TYR A 61 15.70 -18.11 -7.24
CA TYR A 61 14.39 -18.44 -6.69
C TYR A 61 14.43 -19.64 -5.74
N GLY A 62 13.51 -19.70 -4.77
CA GLY A 62 13.47 -20.77 -3.77
C GLY A 62 14.64 -20.75 -2.80
N THR A 63 15.38 -19.64 -2.74
CA THR A 63 16.53 -19.45 -1.85
C THR A 63 16.17 -18.41 -0.78
N GLU A 64 16.22 -18.81 0.47
CA GLU A 64 15.99 -17.98 1.64
C GLU A 64 17.29 -17.43 2.17
N VAL A 65 17.43 -16.12 2.30
CA VAL A 65 18.52 -15.50 3.06
C VAL A 65 18.19 -15.62 4.54
N THR A 66 19.05 -16.31 5.28
CA THR A 66 18.81 -16.63 6.69
C THR A 66 19.53 -15.69 7.65
N ASN A 67 20.63 -15.08 7.23
CA ASN A 67 21.42 -14.16 8.05
C ASN A 67 22.34 -13.30 7.18
N VAL A 68 22.83 -12.20 7.74
CA VAL A 68 23.92 -11.38 7.19
C VAL A 68 24.90 -11.07 8.30
N ASP A 69 26.19 -11.29 8.06
CA ASP A 69 27.26 -10.92 8.99
C ASP A 69 27.77 -9.53 8.67
N PHE A 70 28.16 -8.82 9.71
CA PHE A 70 28.69 -7.47 9.64
C PHE A 70 29.93 -7.32 10.52
N ASP A 71 30.85 -6.49 10.08
CA ASP A 71 31.92 -5.94 10.86
C ASP A 71 31.59 -4.51 11.26
N PHE A 72 31.88 -4.16 12.50
CA PHE A 72 31.58 -2.86 13.09
C PHE A 72 32.84 -2.26 13.72
N ASP A 73 33.15 -1.02 13.34
CA ASP A 73 34.07 -0.20 14.14
C ASP A 73 33.28 0.46 15.28
N ILE A 74 33.98 0.84 16.33
CA ILE A 74 33.39 1.50 17.48
C ILE A 74 32.94 2.91 17.10
N ASP A 75 31.67 3.24 17.37
CA ASP A 75 31.18 4.62 17.28
C ASP A 75 31.97 5.52 18.24
N ASN A 76 32.30 6.72 17.81
CA ASN A 76 32.94 7.73 18.66
C ASN A 76 32.18 9.07 18.56
N ASP A 77 32.50 10.02 19.45
CA ASP A 77 31.80 11.29 19.56
C ASP A 77 31.89 12.21 18.31
N ILE A 78 32.79 11.87 17.38
CA ILE A 78 33.09 12.67 16.19
C ILE A 78 32.39 12.11 14.95
N ALA A 79 32.32 10.77 14.82
CA ALA A 79 31.74 10.13 13.65
C ALA A 79 31.19 8.74 13.99
N PRO A 80 30.12 8.29 13.29
CA PRO A 80 29.63 6.92 13.40
C PRO A 80 30.71 5.94 12.93
N GLY A 81 30.87 4.84 13.66
CA GLY A 81 31.80 3.76 13.31
C GLY A 81 31.41 3.14 11.97
N ARG A 82 32.42 2.65 11.24
CA ARG A 82 32.23 1.96 9.98
C ARG A 82 31.42 0.68 10.18
N LYS A 83 30.45 0.44 9.31
CA LYS A 83 29.61 -0.76 9.28
C LYS A 83 29.73 -1.40 7.92
N GLN A 84 30.14 -2.64 7.86
CA GLN A 84 30.33 -3.38 6.60
C GLN A 84 29.64 -4.72 6.65
N ALA A 85 28.85 -5.06 5.64
CA ALA A 85 28.37 -6.42 5.44
C ALA A 85 29.50 -7.29 4.88
N THR A 86 29.72 -8.46 5.48
CA THR A 86 30.86 -9.33 5.15
C THR A 86 30.45 -10.68 4.60
N ARG A 87 29.23 -11.16 4.92
CA ARG A 87 28.77 -12.45 4.43
C ARG A 87 27.24 -12.53 4.43
N ILE A 88 26.68 -13.13 3.39
CA ILE A 88 25.26 -13.54 3.31
C ILE A 88 25.19 -15.04 3.58
N HIS A 89 24.28 -15.46 4.46
CA HIS A 89 23.93 -16.86 4.67
C HIS A 89 22.59 -17.14 4.02
N TRP A 90 22.48 -18.30 3.39
CA TRP A 90 21.26 -18.71 2.71
C TRP A 90 20.98 -20.19 2.88
N ARG A 91 19.73 -20.57 2.69
CA ARG A 91 19.30 -21.96 2.55
C ARG A 91 18.34 -22.12 1.37
N THR A 92 18.36 -23.29 0.76
CA THR A 92 17.42 -23.67 -0.29
C THR A 92 16.91 -25.08 -0.05
N LYS A 93 15.73 -25.40 -0.57
CA LYS A 93 15.19 -26.76 -0.48
C LYS A 93 15.91 -27.67 -1.47
N GLY A 94 16.64 -28.64 -0.96
CA GLY A 94 17.28 -29.69 -1.76
C GLY A 94 16.41 -30.94 -1.90
N TYR A 95 16.90 -31.92 -2.64
CA TYR A 95 16.18 -33.18 -2.89
C TYR A 95 16.07 -34.03 -1.63
N GLU A 96 17.10 -34.05 -0.77
CA GLU A 96 17.15 -34.83 0.48
C GLU A 96 17.07 -33.98 1.75
N GLY A 97 16.64 -32.72 1.65
CA GLY A 97 16.59 -31.80 2.77
C GLY A 97 17.00 -30.37 2.42
N SER A 98 17.33 -29.59 3.43
CA SER A 98 17.80 -28.21 3.27
C SER A 98 19.29 -28.15 2.94
N ILE A 99 19.64 -27.41 1.91
CA ILE A 99 21.04 -27.07 1.58
C ILE A 99 21.31 -25.67 2.10
N GLU A 100 22.37 -25.54 2.88
CA GLU A 100 22.83 -24.25 3.41
C GLU A 100 24.14 -23.82 2.76
N GLY A 101 24.30 -22.51 2.61
CA GLY A 101 25.50 -21.93 2.04
C GLY A 101 25.68 -20.47 2.44
N GLY A 102 26.69 -19.85 1.87
CA GLY A 102 26.97 -18.44 2.09
C GLY A 102 27.83 -17.84 1.00
N VAL A 103 27.69 -16.54 0.83
CA VAL A 103 28.47 -15.71 -0.09
C VAL A 103 29.27 -14.71 0.74
N ALA A 104 30.60 -14.77 0.66
CA ALA A 104 31.47 -13.75 1.22
C ALA A 104 31.37 -12.47 0.38
N LEU A 105 31.33 -11.32 1.04
CA LEU A 105 31.28 -10.00 0.42
C LEU A 105 32.66 -9.33 0.53
N GLY A 106 33.20 -8.92 -0.60
CA GLY A 106 34.41 -8.11 -0.65
C GLY A 106 34.12 -6.61 -0.43
N PRO A 107 35.18 -5.80 -0.45
CA PRO A 107 35.04 -4.35 -0.20
C PRO A 107 34.25 -3.60 -1.29
N ASP A 108 34.25 -4.14 -2.51
CA ASP A 108 33.56 -3.53 -3.67
C ASP A 108 32.17 -4.13 -3.93
N ASP A 109 31.78 -5.15 -3.16
CA ASP A 109 30.44 -5.76 -3.26
C ASP A 109 29.42 -4.90 -2.54
N LEU A 110 28.28 -4.68 -3.16
CA LEU A 110 27.14 -3.94 -2.57
C LEU A 110 26.00 -4.88 -2.24
N LEU A 111 25.45 -4.73 -1.05
CA LEU A 111 24.29 -5.50 -0.55
C LEU A 111 23.08 -4.60 -0.38
N PHE A 112 21.97 -4.90 -1.07
CA PHE A 112 20.68 -4.25 -0.89
C PHE A 112 19.69 -5.23 -0.27
N MET A 113 19.13 -4.89 0.89
CA MET A 113 18.26 -5.77 1.66
C MET A 113 16.85 -5.22 1.75
N THR A 114 15.89 -5.98 1.24
CA THR A 114 14.48 -5.76 1.58
C THR A 114 14.20 -6.49 2.89
N ILE A 115 13.74 -5.74 3.90
CA ILE A 115 13.47 -6.23 5.26
C ILE A 115 11.99 -6.20 5.56
N GLY A 116 11.50 -7.23 6.28
CA GLY A 116 10.08 -7.43 6.52
C GLY A 116 9.31 -7.70 5.23
N SER A 117 8.11 -8.21 5.34
CA SER A 117 7.24 -8.42 4.19
C SER A 117 5.78 -8.33 4.59
N LEU A 118 5.00 -7.53 3.86
CA LEU A 118 3.55 -7.41 4.07
C LEU A 118 2.79 -8.67 3.63
N THR A 119 3.34 -9.40 2.67
CA THR A 119 2.74 -10.60 2.11
C THR A 119 3.31 -11.89 2.68
N GLU A 120 4.15 -11.80 3.71
CA GLU A 120 4.67 -12.98 4.41
C GLU A 120 3.53 -13.79 5.00
N ASN A 121 3.62 -15.12 4.90
CA ASN A 121 2.60 -16.05 5.39
C ASN A 121 1.18 -15.82 4.82
N SER A 122 1.06 -15.09 3.70
CA SER A 122 -0.23 -15.02 3.02
C SER A 122 -0.67 -16.40 2.57
N ASP A 123 -1.94 -16.70 2.78
CA ASP A 123 -2.57 -17.96 2.37
C ASP A 123 -3.72 -17.68 1.41
N ASN A 124 -3.83 -18.52 0.40
CA ASN A 124 -4.92 -18.45 -0.56
C ASN A 124 -5.89 -19.60 -0.28
N GLY A 125 -7.14 -19.26 -0.03
CA GLY A 125 -8.22 -20.22 -0.16
C GLY A 125 -8.58 -20.44 -1.63
N ASP A 126 -9.76 -20.98 -1.84
CA ASP A 126 -10.40 -21.09 -3.15
C ASP A 126 -11.91 -20.82 -3.04
N HIS A 127 -12.65 -21.06 -4.13
CA HIS A 127 -14.09 -20.81 -4.14
C HIS A 127 -14.87 -21.60 -3.09
N HIS A 128 -14.35 -22.75 -2.67
CA HIS A 128 -14.99 -23.69 -1.73
C HIS A 128 -14.22 -23.88 -0.42
N THR A 129 -13.06 -23.26 -0.30
CA THR A 129 -12.16 -23.38 0.86
C THR A 129 -11.78 -22.00 1.38
N PRO A 130 -11.92 -21.71 2.69
CA PRO A 130 -11.46 -20.44 3.25
C PRO A 130 -9.92 -20.34 3.22
N ALA A 131 -9.42 -19.13 3.20
CA ALA A 131 -8.01 -18.86 3.44
C ALA A 131 -7.69 -19.01 4.93
N ILE A 132 -6.48 -19.48 5.27
CA ILE A 132 -6.09 -19.76 6.65
C ILE A 132 -5.15 -18.67 7.17
N LEU A 133 -5.38 -18.20 8.39
CA LEU A 133 -4.44 -17.30 9.07
C LEU A 133 -3.18 -18.09 9.47
N ASN A 134 -2.12 -17.92 8.71
CA ASN A 134 -0.84 -18.56 8.96
C ASN A 134 0.03 -17.70 9.90
N VAL A 135 0.22 -18.16 11.13
CA VAL A 135 1.07 -17.54 12.17
C VAL A 135 2.38 -18.29 12.40
N GLY A 136 2.75 -19.17 11.47
CA GLY A 136 3.99 -19.93 11.51
C GLY A 136 5.24 -19.09 11.30
N PRO A 137 6.43 -19.73 11.12
CA PRO A 137 7.68 -19.03 10.87
C PRO A 137 7.56 -18.03 9.73
N ALA A 138 8.11 -16.84 9.91
CA ALA A 138 8.03 -15.73 8.98
C ALA A 138 9.45 -15.27 8.56
N PRO A 139 10.08 -15.95 7.58
CA PRO A 139 11.49 -15.78 7.22
C PRO A 139 11.93 -14.34 6.99
N ALA A 140 11.14 -13.51 6.33
CA ALA A 140 11.48 -12.10 6.07
C ALA A 140 11.53 -11.27 7.36
N TRP A 141 10.62 -11.52 8.30
CA TRP A 141 10.62 -10.89 9.62
C TRP A 141 11.73 -11.45 10.51
N ASP A 142 11.98 -12.75 10.47
CA ASP A 142 13.02 -13.41 11.23
C ASP A 142 14.42 -12.97 10.78
N LEU A 143 14.64 -12.77 9.49
CA LEU A 143 15.87 -12.19 8.97
C LEU A 143 16.08 -10.78 9.54
N TRP A 144 15.07 -9.93 9.51
CA TRP A 144 15.20 -8.58 10.07
C TRP A 144 15.45 -8.59 11.57
N ARG A 145 14.79 -9.47 12.34
CA ARG A 145 15.07 -9.64 13.79
C ARG A 145 16.54 -10.01 14.05
N ARG A 146 17.09 -10.97 13.29
CA ARG A 146 18.50 -11.38 13.39
C ARG A 146 19.47 -10.25 13.05
N ILE A 147 19.19 -9.49 12.02
CA ILE A 147 19.99 -8.33 11.61
C ILE A 147 19.88 -7.21 12.65
N ALA A 148 18.69 -6.87 13.09
CA ALA A 148 18.45 -5.80 14.06
C ALA A 148 19.09 -6.09 15.43
N ALA A 149 19.18 -7.35 15.82
CA ALA A 149 19.87 -7.75 17.05
C ALA A 149 21.38 -7.44 17.06
N LYS A 150 21.98 -7.20 15.89
CA LYS A 150 23.43 -6.94 15.75
C LYS A 150 23.78 -5.47 15.93
N ASN A 151 22.86 -4.55 15.60
CA ASN A 151 23.09 -3.11 15.74
C ASN A 151 21.78 -2.34 15.90
N PRO A 152 21.65 -1.43 16.87
CA PRO A 152 20.44 -0.62 17.06
C PRO A 152 20.03 0.23 15.87
N ALA A 153 20.98 0.62 15.00
CA ALA A 153 20.69 1.36 13.77
C ALA A 153 19.94 0.55 12.71
N PHE A 154 19.76 -0.75 12.92
CA PHE A 154 19.07 -1.65 11.98
C PHE A 154 17.57 -1.81 12.29
N GLY A 155 17.03 -0.96 13.17
CA GLY A 155 15.60 -0.84 13.43
C GLY A 155 15.06 -1.82 14.47
N ARG A 156 13.73 -1.82 14.61
CA ARG A 156 12.98 -2.64 15.58
C ARG A 156 11.82 -3.36 14.90
N PRO A 157 12.06 -4.53 14.28
CA PRO A 157 11.06 -5.27 13.49
C PRO A 157 9.79 -5.63 14.26
N ASP A 158 9.89 -5.90 15.58
CA ASP A 158 8.74 -6.32 16.37
C ASP A 158 7.70 -5.21 16.59
N VAL A 159 8.07 -3.94 16.38
CA VAL A 159 7.12 -2.82 16.33
C VAL A 159 6.09 -3.04 15.22
N PHE A 160 6.50 -3.67 14.13
CA PHE A 160 5.68 -3.86 12.94
C PHE A 160 5.11 -5.28 12.82
N GLY A 161 5.91 -6.29 13.11
CA GLY A 161 5.61 -7.68 12.80
C GLY A 161 5.20 -8.56 14.00
N ALA A 162 5.00 -7.99 15.21
CA ALA A 162 4.63 -8.79 16.37
C ALA A 162 3.13 -8.89 16.64
N ASN A 163 2.32 -7.97 16.12
CA ASN A 163 0.89 -7.88 16.44
C ASN A 163 -0.01 -8.28 15.28
N ILE A 164 -0.01 -9.56 14.91
CA ILE A 164 -0.82 -10.10 13.81
C ILE A 164 -2.32 -9.82 13.98
N PRO A 165 -2.93 -9.89 15.17
CA PRO A 165 -4.35 -9.56 15.31
C PRO A 165 -4.74 -8.19 14.77
N GLU A 166 -3.86 -7.18 14.90
CA GLU A 166 -4.09 -5.82 14.41
C GLU A 166 -3.61 -5.62 12.96
N THR A 167 -2.63 -6.40 12.50
CA THR A 167 -2.04 -6.20 11.17
C THR A 167 -2.63 -7.10 10.08
N LYS A 168 -3.43 -8.08 10.45
CA LYS A 168 -4.06 -9.01 9.51
C LYS A 168 -5.20 -8.34 8.75
N TRP A 169 -5.38 -8.81 7.54
CA TRP A 169 -6.43 -8.40 6.64
C TRP A 169 -6.82 -9.54 5.74
N GLU A 170 -8.06 -9.53 5.27
CA GLU A 170 -8.48 -10.45 4.23
C GLU A 170 -8.98 -9.70 3.01
N SER A 171 -8.56 -10.16 1.86
CA SER A 171 -9.07 -9.72 0.57
C SER A 171 -9.55 -10.90 -0.25
N ALA A 172 -10.27 -10.62 -1.32
CA ALA A 172 -10.67 -11.64 -2.28
C ALA A 172 -10.61 -11.09 -3.70
N THR A 173 -10.23 -11.94 -4.64
CA THR A 173 -10.31 -11.63 -6.07
C THR A 173 -11.48 -12.42 -6.66
N VAL A 174 -12.47 -11.69 -7.17
CA VAL A 174 -13.65 -12.25 -7.82
C VAL A 174 -13.51 -12.15 -9.33
N THR A 175 -13.63 -13.25 -10.03
CA THR A 175 -13.79 -13.31 -11.50
C THR A 175 -15.23 -13.60 -11.82
N THR A 176 -15.93 -12.67 -12.49
CA THR A 176 -17.33 -12.87 -12.86
C THR A 176 -17.45 -13.78 -14.10
N LEU A 177 -18.36 -14.72 -14.05
CA LEU A 177 -18.68 -15.63 -15.15
C LEU A 177 -20.07 -15.33 -15.74
N ASP A 178 -21.00 -14.85 -14.94
CA ASP A 178 -22.36 -14.50 -15.32
C ASP A 178 -22.48 -13.00 -15.63
N VAL A 179 -23.09 -12.68 -16.76
CA VAL A 179 -23.28 -11.30 -17.24
C VAL A 179 -24.19 -10.46 -16.36
N ARG A 180 -25.00 -11.08 -15.50
CA ARG A 180 -25.87 -10.37 -14.55
C ARG A 180 -25.06 -9.59 -13.51
N ILE A 181 -23.93 -10.14 -13.04
CA ILE A 181 -23.08 -9.49 -12.02
C ILE A 181 -22.53 -8.12 -12.50
N PRO A 182 -21.88 -8.02 -13.68
CA PRO A 182 -21.48 -6.72 -14.24
C PRO A 182 -22.60 -5.68 -14.34
N GLN A 183 -23.86 -6.08 -14.54
CA GLN A 183 -25.00 -5.18 -14.58
C GLN A 183 -25.28 -4.53 -13.20
N TYR A 184 -25.13 -5.30 -12.12
CA TYR A 184 -25.24 -4.74 -10.75
C TYR A 184 -24.07 -3.79 -10.43
N ILE A 185 -22.85 -4.15 -10.86
CA ILE A 185 -21.68 -3.25 -10.76
C ILE A 185 -21.99 -1.92 -11.49
N GLN A 186 -22.51 -1.98 -12.71
CA GLN A 186 -22.85 -0.80 -13.50
C GLN A 186 -23.92 0.07 -12.84
N LYS A 187 -24.92 -0.53 -12.16
CA LYS A 187 -25.95 0.23 -11.44
C LYS A 187 -25.34 1.11 -10.34
N ILE A 188 -24.31 0.62 -9.65
CA ILE A 188 -23.62 1.36 -8.58
C ILE A 188 -22.59 2.34 -9.15
N ALA A 189 -21.69 1.84 -9.99
CA ALA A 189 -20.56 2.61 -10.54
C ALA A 189 -21.00 3.68 -11.57
N LYS A 190 -22.20 3.55 -12.16
CA LYS A 190 -22.71 4.37 -13.27
C LYS A 190 -21.80 4.37 -14.49
N ARG A 191 -20.96 3.36 -14.62
CA ARG A 191 -20.01 3.17 -15.71
C ARG A 191 -20.08 1.73 -16.21
N ASP A 192 -19.92 1.55 -17.52
CA ASP A 192 -19.87 0.24 -18.15
C ASP A 192 -18.57 -0.50 -17.74
N PRO A 193 -18.66 -1.67 -17.07
CA PRO A 193 -17.51 -2.47 -16.69
C PRO A 193 -16.64 -2.93 -17.87
N PHE A 194 -17.19 -3.00 -19.07
CA PHE A 194 -16.48 -3.44 -20.29
C PHE A 194 -15.93 -2.28 -21.13
N SER A 195 -16.06 -1.05 -20.67
CA SER A 195 -15.65 0.16 -21.41
C SER A 195 -14.14 0.30 -21.66
N GLY A 196 -13.30 -0.52 -21.02
CA GLY A 196 -11.83 -0.37 -21.05
C GLY A 196 -11.31 0.83 -20.23
N LYS A 197 -12.16 1.46 -19.43
CA LYS A 197 -11.83 2.55 -18.49
C LYS A 197 -11.95 2.06 -17.05
N VAL A 198 -11.47 2.85 -16.09
CA VAL A 198 -11.69 2.57 -14.66
C VAL A 198 -13.20 2.58 -14.37
N VAL A 199 -13.69 1.52 -13.77
CA VAL A 199 -15.12 1.25 -13.56
C VAL A 199 -15.64 1.91 -12.29
N THR A 200 -15.06 1.54 -11.13
CA THR A 200 -15.37 2.24 -9.88
C THR A 200 -14.49 3.48 -9.82
N GLY A 201 -15.03 4.65 -9.70
CA GLY A 201 -14.22 5.87 -9.62
C GLY A 201 -13.36 5.96 -8.35
N GLY A 202 -13.21 4.88 -7.61
CA GLY A 202 -12.51 4.75 -6.36
C GLY A 202 -12.82 3.41 -5.72
N ILE A 203 -12.48 3.26 -4.44
CA ILE A 203 -12.94 2.14 -3.63
C ILE A 203 -14.39 2.42 -3.21
N VAL A 204 -15.26 1.46 -3.50
CA VAL A 204 -16.65 1.47 -3.05
C VAL A 204 -16.72 0.74 -1.72
N THR A 205 -17.19 1.41 -0.68
CA THR A 205 -17.37 0.80 0.64
C THR A 205 -18.87 0.66 0.92
N ALA A 206 -19.32 -0.53 1.26
CA ALA A 206 -20.66 -0.77 1.76
C ALA A 206 -20.73 -0.25 3.19
N LYS A 207 -21.29 0.95 3.36
CA LYS A 207 -21.28 1.69 4.63
C LYS A 207 -21.91 0.91 5.79
N ASP A 208 -22.96 0.16 5.49
CA ASP A 208 -23.75 -0.57 6.47
C ASP A 208 -23.31 -2.04 6.58
N SER A 209 -22.21 -2.43 5.93
CA SER A 209 -21.65 -3.77 6.04
C SER A 209 -20.96 -3.98 7.38
N SER A 210 -21.33 -5.06 8.07
CA SER A 210 -20.70 -5.49 9.32
C SER A 210 -19.21 -5.82 9.13
N TRP A 211 -18.79 -6.22 7.93
CA TRP A 211 -17.39 -6.41 7.57
C TRP A 211 -16.67 -5.12 7.18
N LEU A 212 -17.41 -4.01 7.04
CA LEU A 212 -16.94 -2.82 6.34
C LEU A 212 -16.38 -3.17 4.96
N LEU A 213 -17.13 -4.01 4.24
CA LEU A 213 -16.76 -4.58 2.96
C LEU A 213 -16.55 -3.49 1.92
N SER A 214 -15.40 -3.53 1.29
CA SER A 214 -14.98 -2.59 0.25
C SER A 214 -14.58 -3.33 -1.01
N TRP A 215 -14.78 -2.73 -2.16
CA TRP A 215 -14.44 -3.33 -3.44
C TRP A 215 -14.08 -2.30 -4.50
N THR A 216 -13.32 -2.73 -5.50
CA THR A 216 -12.95 -1.90 -6.65
C THR A 216 -12.88 -2.71 -7.92
N VAL A 217 -13.28 -2.09 -9.01
CA VAL A 217 -13.11 -2.62 -10.36
C VAL A 217 -12.23 -1.66 -11.13
N ASN A 218 -11.00 -2.06 -11.32
CA ASN A 218 -10.05 -1.32 -12.10
C ASN A 218 -10.40 -1.41 -13.60
N ARG A 219 -9.54 -0.83 -14.43
CA ARG A 219 -9.64 -0.96 -15.88
C ARG A 219 -9.63 -2.43 -16.31
N GLN A 220 -10.53 -2.83 -17.19
CA GLN A 220 -10.60 -4.17 -17.78
C GLN A 220 -10.10 -4.16 -19.24
N PRO A 221 -9.51 -5.24 -19.73
CA PRO A 221 -9.13 -6.45 -18.97
C PRO A 221 -8.00 -6.18 -17.99
N HIS A 222 -8.06 -6.83 -16.81
CA HIS A 222 -7.03 -6.70 -15.79
C HIS A 222 -5.81 -7.59 -16.05
N PHE A 223 -6.02 -8.71 -16.75
CA PHE A 223 -4.99 -9.64 -17.23
C PHE A 223 -4.98 -9.68 -18.77
N LYS A 224 -3.80 -9.89 -19.37
CA LYS A 224 -3.66 -9.96 -20.84
C LYS A 224 -4.52 -11.04 -21.50
N GLN A 225 -4.65 -12.18 -20.81
CA GLN A 225 -5.39 -13.34 -21.30
C GLN A 225 -6.82 -13.42 -20.76
N GLN A 226 -7.30 -12.40 -20.06
CA GLN A 226 -8.64 -12.35 -19.50
C GLN A 226 -9.69 -12.42 -20.63
N PRO A 227 -10.66 -13.34 -20.55
CA PRO A 227 -11.77 -13.39 -21.46
C PRO A 227 -12.58 -12.08 -21.48
N LYS A 228 -13.04 -11.65 -22.67
CA LYS A 228 -13.71 -10.35 -22.86
C LYS A 228 -15.03 -10.20 -22.11
N ASN A 229 -15.68 -11.31 -21.76
CA ASN A 229 -16.95 -11.36 -21.06
C ASN A 229 -16.79 -11.49 -19.54
N GLN A 230 -15.58 -11.44 -19.03
CA GLN A 230 -15.28 -11.56 -17.59
C GLN A 230 -14.80 -10.22 -17.02
N ILE A 231 -15.15 -9.96 -15.78
CA ILE A 231 -14.66 -8.82 -14.99
C ILE A 231 -13.94 -9.36 -13.77
N VAL A 232 -12.80 -8.76 -13.45
CA VAL A 232 -12.05 -9.06 -12.22
C VAL A 232 -12.29 -7.93 -11.23
N VAL A 233 -12.76 -8.30 -10.04
CA VAL A 233 -13.07 -7.41 -8.94
C VAL A 233 -12.14 -7.73 -7.77
N TRP A 234 -11.59 -6.72 -7.13
CA TRP A 234 -10.90 -6.86 -5.86
C TRP A 234 -11.80 -6.42 -4.73
N ILE A 235 -11.95 -7.29 -3.74
CA ILE A 235 -12.74 -7.09 -2.52
C ILE A 235 -11.82 -7.17 -1.31
N TYR A 236 -12.11 -6.43 -0.26
CA TYR A 236 -11.48 -6.57 1.04
C TYR A 236 -12.43 -6.15 2.16
N ALA A 237 -12.16 -6.65 3.36
CA ALA A 237 -12.84 -6.22 4.56
C ALA A 237 -11.83 -5.85 5.65
N LEU A 238 -12.20 -4.88 6.49
CA LEU A 238 -11.38 -4.47 7.64
C LEU A 238 -11.77 -5.24 8.90
N LEU A 239 -13.08 -5.51 9.08
CA LEU A 239 -13.62 -6.15 10.27
C LEU A 239 -13.86 -7.64 10.00
N VAL A 240 -12.78 -8.36 9.70
CA VAL A 240 -12.81 -9.77 9.24
C VAL A 240 -13.30 -10.77 10.28
N GLU A 241 -13.35 -10.38 11.56
CA GLU A 241 -13.83 -11.19 12.68
C GLU A 241 -15.33 -11.02 12.99
N GLN A 242 -15.96 -10.02 12.35
CA GLN A 242 -17.40 -9.77 12.56
C GLN A 242 -18.23 -10.69 11.67
N PRO A 243 -19.39 -11.17 12.16
CA PRO A 243 -20.34 -11.88 11.30
C PRO A 243 -20.88 -10.99 10.19
N GLY A 244 -20.98 -11.50 8.98
CA GLY A 244 -21.56 -10.79 7.83
C GLY A 244 -23.05 -10.55 7.97
N ASP A 245 -23.57 -9.67 7.12
CA ASP A 245 -25.00 -9.29 7.15
C ASP A 245 -25.89 -10.35 6.46
N TYR A 246 -25.37 -11.01 5.46
CA TYR A 246 -26.06 -12.11 4.75
C TYR A 246 -25.58 -13.47 5.23
N VAL A 247 -24.27 -13.75 5.15
CA VAL A 247 -23.68 -15.06 5.46
C VAL A 247 -23.68 -15.38 6.95
N LYS A 248 -23.77 -14.39 7.84
CA LYS A 248 -23.79 -14.57 9.31
C LYS A 248 -22.57 -15.28 9.89
N LYS A 249 -21.41 -15.15 9.21
CA LYS A 249 -20.15 -15.80 9.53
C LYS A 249 -19.01 -14.77 9.37
N PRO A 250 -17.94 -14.80 10.18
CA PRO A 250 -16.77 -13.96 9.98
C PRO A 250 -16.15 -14.15 8.59
N MET A 251 -15.69 -13.08 7.96
CA MET A 251 -15.07 -13.19 6.63
C MET A 251 -13.88 -14.15 6.63
N GLN A 252 -13.05 -14.10 7.67
CA GLN A 252 -11.88 -14.96 7.82
C GLN A 252 -12.19 -16.47 7.86
N ASP A 253 -13.45 -16.85 8.06
CA ASP A 253 -13.89 -18.24 8.09
C ASP A 253 -14.69 -18.60 6.83
N CYS A 254 -14.88 -17.64 5.91
CA CYS A 254 -15.69 -17.81 4.71
C CYS A 254 -14.91 -18.41 3.56
N THR A 255 -15.59 -19.26 2.79
CA THR A 255 -15.14 -19.69 1.45
C THR A 255 -15.28 -18.53 0.46
N GLY A 256 -14.64 -18.67 -0.71
CA GLY A 256 -14.81 -17.68 -1.79
C GLY A 256 -16.26 -17.53 -2.23
N GLU A 257 -17.05 -18.63 -2.25
CA GLU A 257 -18.48 -18.59 -2.54
C GLU A 257 -19.24 -17.76 -1.51
N GLU A 258 -19.01 -17.97 -0.22
CA GLU A 258 -19.65 -17.24 0.87
C GLU A 258 -19.29 -15.74 0.83
N ILE A 259 -18.03 -15.39 0.56
CA ILE A 259 -17.62 -14.00 0.35
C ILE A 259 -18.36 -13.38 -0.85
N THR A 260 -18.55 -14.17 -1.92
CA THR A 260 -19.32 -13.71 -3.08
C THR A 260 -20.79 -13.48 -2.72
N GLN A 261 -21.41 -14.33 -1.91
CA GLN A 261 -22.79 -14.18 -1.44
C GLN A 261 -22.94 -12.85 -0.68
N GLU A 262 -22.05 -12.57 0.26
CA GLU A 262 -22.07 -11.31 1.04
C GLU A 262 -21.90 -10.08 0.14
N TRP A 263 -20.95 -10.15 -0.79
CA TRP A 263 -20.73 -9.07 -1.75
C TRP A 263 -21.94 -8.82 -2.66
N LEU A 264 -22.55 -9.89 -3.20
CA LEU A 264 -23.77 -9.79 -4.04
C LEU A 264 -24.95 -9.19 -3.27
N TYR A 265 -25.09 -9.52 -1.98
CA TYR A 265 -26.09 -8.90 -1.11
C TYR A 265 -25.90 -7.38 -1.06
N HIS A 266 -24.65 -6.91 -0.84
CA HIS A 266 -24.33 -5.48 -0.81
C HIS A 266 -24.35 -4.81 -2.19
N LEU A 267 -24.30 -5.56 -3.29
CA LEU A 267 -24.58 -5.04 -4.63
C LEU A 267 -26.10 -4.85 -4.89
N GLY A 268 -26.98 -5.31 -4.00
CA GLY A 268 -28.41 -5.25 -4.16
C GLY A 268 -28.98 -6.30 -5.11
N VAL A 269 -28.33 -7.46 -5.21
CA VAL A 269 -28.87 -8.63 -5.89
C VAL A 269 -30.06 -9.16 -5.08
N PRO A 270 -31.21 -9.53 -5.71
CA PRO A 270 -32.32 -10.15 -5.01
C PRO A 270 -31.88 -11.38 -4.22
N VAL A 271 -32.29 -11.49 -2.97
CA VAL A 271 -31.84 -12.54 -2.02
C VAL A 271 -31.99 -13.95 -2.57
N GLN A 272 -33.08 -14.22 -3.32
CA GLN A 272 -33.33 -15.52 -3.92
C GLN A 272 -32.35 -15.89 -5.03
N ASP A 273 -31.68 -14.90 -5.65
CA ASP A 273 -30.77 -15.10 -6.80
C ASP A 273 -29.31 -15.24 -6.32
N ILE A 274 -29.02 -14.82 -5.08
CA ILE A 274 -27.65 -14.79 -4.52
C ILE A 274 -27.00 -16.19 -4.52
N PRO A 275 -27.63 -17.26 -4.02
CA PRO A 275 -26.97 -18.57 -3.94
C PRO A 275 -26.57 -19.12 -5.32
N GLU A 276 -27.44 -19.01 -6.32
CA GLU A 276 -27.11 -19.46 -7.67
C GLU A 276 -25.99 -18.63 -8.29
N LEU A 277 -26.08 -17.31 -8.21
CA LEU A 277 -25.06 -16.42 -8.77
C LEU A 277 -23.71 -16.57 -8.07
N ALA A 278 -23.67 -16.80 -6.77
CA ALA A 278 -22.43 -17.05 -6.07
C ALA A 278 -21.80 -18.38 -6.48
N ALA A 279 -22.58 -19.45 -6.52
CA ALA A 279 -22.09 -20.80 -6.81
C ALA A 279 -21.59 -20.98 -8.25
N THR A 280 -22.24 -20.34 -9.23
CA THR A 280 -21.96 -20.58 -10.65
C THR A 280 -21.60 -19.35 -11.47
N GLY A 281 -21.95 -18.16 -10.98
CA GLY A 281 -21.78 -16.90 -11.67
C GLY A 281 -20.45 -16.18 -11.40
N ALA A 282 -19.64 -16.70 -10.46
CA ALA A 282 -18.34 -16.16 -10.12
C ALA A 282 -17.37 -17.24 -9.62
N ILE A 283 -16.08 -16.97 -9.71
CA ILE A 283 -15.03 -17.69 -8.99
C ILE A 283 -14.31 -16.67 -8.11
N THR A 284 -14.19 -16.99 -6.83
CA THR A 284 -13.59 -16.09 -5.84
C THR A 284 -12.47 -16.79 -5.09
N ILE A 285 -11.34 -16.11 -5.01
CA ILE A 285 -10.14 -16.58 -4.31
C ILE A 285 -9.93 -15.64 -3.10
N PRO A 286 -10.23 -16.07 -1.88
CA PRO A 286 -9.88 -15.35 -0.66
C PRO A 286 -8.38 -15.40 -0.42
N VAL A 287 -7.85 -14.35 0.19
CA VAL A 287 -6.42 -14.23 0.56
C VAL A 287 -6.34 -13.64 1.96
N MET A 288 -5.87 -14.43 2.90
CA MET A 288 -5.56 -13.99 4.26
C MET A 288 -4.12 -13.49 4.33
N MET A 289 -3.93 -12.29 4.83
CA MET A 289 -2.63 -11.61 4.87
C MET A 289 -2.32 -11.15 6.31
N PRO A 290 -1.45 -11.87 7.05
CA PRO A 290 -1.19 -11.58 8.46
C PRO A 290 -0.56 -10.21 8.73
N TYR A 291 0.24 -9.69 7.79
CA TYR A 291 1.07 -8.50 8.00
C TYR A 291 0.72 -7.33 7.10
N ILE A 292 -0.42 -7.34 6.42
CA ILE A 292 -0.69 -6.40 5.33
C ILE A 292 -0.74 -4.93 5.75
N THR A 293 -1.12 -4.63 7.00
CA THR A 293 -1.13 -3.27 7.54
C THR A 293 0.02 -2.98 8.52
N ALA A 294 0.98 -3.90 8.63
CA ALA A 294 2.13 -3.78 9.54
C ALA A 294 2.89 -2.44 9.38
N PHE A 295 2.96 -1.91 8.16
CA PHE A 295 3.63 -0.64 7.91
C PHE A 295 2.90 0.59 8.49
N PHE A 296 1.64 0.44 8.93
CA PHE A 296 0.86 1.47 9.61
C PHE A 296 0.94 1.42 11.13
N MET A 297 1.68 0.48 11.70
CA MET A 297 1.86 0.40 13.15
C MET A 297 2.43 1.70 13.72
N PRO A 298 1.97 2.13 14.91
CA PRO A 298 2.57 3.26 15.64
C PRO A 298 4.05 3.03 15.87
N ARG A 299 4.86 4.01 15.54
CA ARG A 299 6.32 3.90 15.58
C ARG A 299 7.02 5.16 16.05
N GLN A 300 8.26 5.01 16.47
CA GLN A 300 9.17 6.09 16.83
C GLN A 300 10.29 6.23 15.77
N ALA A 301 11.07 7.30 15.89
CA ALA A 301 12.30 7.45 15.11
C ALA A 301 13.28 6.30 15.43
N GLY A 302 13.88 5.72 14.40
CA GLY A 302 14.80 4.60 14.50
C GLY A 302 14.13 3.21 14.53
N ASP A 303 12.80 3.11 14.56
CA ASP A 303 12.12 1.82 14.41
C ASP A 303 12.29 1.23 13.01
N ARG A 304 12.31 2.10 12.00
CA ARG A 304 12.80 1.75 10.66
C ARG A 304 14.25 2.16 10.54
N PRO A 305 15.14 1.30 10.02
CA PRO A 305 16.50 1.70 9.70
C PRO A 305 16.49 2.72 8.57
N ASP A 306 17.44 3.65 8.58
CA ASP A 306 17.68 4.50 7.43
C ASP A 306 18.03 3.64 6.19
N VAL A 307 17.73 4.14 5.00
CA VAL A 307 18.09 3.44 3.74
C VAL A 307 19.58 3.11 3.74
N VAL A 308 20.44 4.08 4.03
CA VAL A 308 21.87 3.83 4.29
C VAL A 308 22.15 4.28 5.71
N PRO A 309 22.25 3.34 6.67
CA PRO A 309 22.58 3.68 8.06
C PRO A 309 23.91 4.43 8.16
N ALA A 310 23.99 5.35 9.10
CA ALA A 310 25.22 6.10 9.34
C ALA A 310 26.41 5.15 9.56
N GLY A 311 27.50 5.35 8.81
CA GLY A 311 28.69 4.50 8.81
C GLY A 311 28.58 3.25 7.91
N ALA A 312 27.46 2.96 7.29
CA ALA A 312 27.35 1.85 6.34
C ALA A 312 28.16 2.16 5.06
N VAL A 313 29.02 1.22 4.64
CA VAL A 313 29.92 1.41 3.50
C VAL A 313 29.55 0.60 2.26
N ASN A 314 28.88 -0.55 2.42
CA ASN A 314 28.61 -1.45 1.32
C ASN A 314 27.21 -2.11 1.38
N PHE A 315 26.32 -1.60 2.22
CA PHE A 315 24.96 -2.13 2.28
C PHE A 315 23.92 -1.04 2.50
N ALA A 316 22.69 -1.36 2.12
CA ALA A 316 21.51 -0.52 2.33
C ALA A 316 20.27 -1.36 2.63
N PHE A 317 19.34 -0.79 3.38
CA PHE A 317 17.98 -1.28 3.53
C PHE A 317 17.08 -0.62 2.51
N ILE A 318 16.22 -1.38 1.86
CA ILE A 318 15.32 -0.88 0.82
C ILE A 318 13.89 -1.37 1.05
N GLY A 319 12.94 -0.78 0.35
CA GLY A 319 11.52 -1.14 0.45
C GLY A 319 10.77 -0.37 1.53
N GLN A 320 9.60 -0.87 1.89
CA GLN A 320 8.61 -0.14 2.70
C GLN A 320 9.00 0.00 4.18
N PHE A 321 9.91 -0.83 4.68
CA PHE A 321 10.40 -0.76 6.04
C PHE A 321 11.74 -0.04 6.20
N ALA A 322 12.32 0.49 5.13
CA ALA A 322 13.46 1.39 5.18
C ALA A 322 12.99 2.85 5.29
N GLN A 323 13.71 3.67 6.07
CA GLN A 323 13.41 5.09 6.23
C GLN A 323 14.18 5.92 5.21
N SER A 324 13.49 6.46 4.21
CA SER A 324 14.07 7.44 3.29
C SER A 324 14.35 8.78 4.00
N LYS A 325 15.38 9.49 3.60
CA LYS A 325 15.72 10.85 4.09
C LYS A 325 14.57 11.81 3.87
N GLU A 326 13.97 11.75 2.71
CA GLU A 326 12.74 12.48 2.41
C GLU A 326 11.53 11.61 2.79
N ARG A 327 11.05 11.79 4.01
CA ARG A 327 9.90 11.06 4.53
C ARG A 327 8.71 11.19 3.61
N ASP A 328 8.23 10.08 3.10
CA ASP A 328 7.09 10.01 2.18
C ASP A 328 6.14 8.86 2.55
N CYS A 329 5.04 8.80 1.85
CA CYS A 329 4.00 7.79 1.99
C CYS A 329 4.51 6.41 1.55
N ILE A 330 4.66 5.51 2.49
CA ILE A 330 5.38 4.23 2.35
C ILE A 330 4.68 3.17 1.51
N PHE A 331 3.34 3.21 1.41
CA PHE A 331 2.59 2.16 0.71
C PHE A 331 2.51 2.36 -0.82
N THR A 332 3.15 3.40 -1.34
CA THR A 332 3.17 3.66 -2.78
C THR A 332 4.24 2.83 -3.50
N THR A 333 3.96 2.43 -4.74
CA THR A 333 4.98 1.83 -5.62
C THR A 333 6.18 2.77 -5.80
N GLU A 334 5.94 4.07 -5.79
CA GLU A 334 6.99 5.07 -5.87
C GLU A 334 7.99 4.96 -4.72
N TYR A 335 7.52 4.75 -3.48
CA TYR A 335 8.40 4.57 -2.33
C TYR A 335 9.31 3.33 -2.48
N SER A 336 8.78 2.26 -3.04
CA SER A 336 9.55 1.04 -3.33
C SER A 336 10.61 1.24 -4.43
N VAL A 337 10.50 2.30 -5.25
CA VAL A 337 11.51 2.69 -6.23
C VAL A 337 12.47 3.74 -5.64
N ARG A 338 11.97 4.64 -4.82
CA ARG A 338 12.72 5.72 -4.16
C ARG A 338 13.84 5.20 -3.28
N THR A 339 13.53 4.25 -2.39
CA THR A 339 14.53 3.72 -1.46
C THR A 339 15.71 3.03 -2.16
N PRO A 340 15.55 2.18 -3.19
CA PRO A 340 16.67 1.67 -3.97
C PRO A 340 17.45 2.76 -4.71
N MET A 341 16.79 3.78 -5.26
CA MET A 341 17.50 4.90 -5.91
C MET A 341 18.36 5.66 -4.89
N GLU A 342 17.82 5.97 -3.71
CA GLU A 342 18.56 6.60 -2.63
C GLU A 342 19.76 5.74 -2.20
N ALA A 343 19.57 4.43 -2.05
CA ALA A 343 20.61 3.48 -1.70
C ALA A 343 21.76 3.48 -2.72
N VAL A 344 21.43 3.34 -3.99
CA VAL A 344 22.42 3.30 -5.08
C VAL A 344 23.16 4.63 -5.17
N TYR A 345 22.47 5.76 -5.15
CA TYR A 345 23.11 7.07 -5.28
C TYR A 345 24.03 7.38 -4.09
N THR A 346 23.61 6.98 -2.88
CA THR A 346 24.43 7.19 -1.68
C THR A 346 25.67 6.29 -1.67
N LEU A 347 25.51 4.98 -1.91
CA LEU A 347 26.62 4.04 -1.83
C LEU A 347 27.66 4.20 -2.98
N LEU A 348 27.21 4.64 -4.16
CA LEU A 348 28.08 4.89 -5.30
C LEU A 348 28.58 6.34 -5.39
N GLY A 349 28.23 7.20 -4.45
CA GLY A 349 28.65 8.60 -4.47
C GLY A 349 28.16 9.37 -5.70
N VAL A 350 26.95 9.02 -6.21
CA VAL A 350 26.38 9.69 -7.37
C VAL A 350 25.90 11.07 -6.96
N GLU A 351 26.46 12.13 -7.56
CA GLU A 351 26.06 13.52 -7.33
C GLU A 351 24.72 13.84 -8.01
N ARG A 352 23.69 13.08 -7.64
CA ARG A 352 22.31 13.26 -8.13
C ARG A 352 21.34 12.95 -7.01
N GLY A 353 20.46 13.88 -6.73
CA GLY A 353 19.33 13.65 -5.80
C GLY A 353 18.30 12.69 -6.39
N VAL A 354 17.63 11.92 -5.54
CA VAL A 354 16.37 11.27 -5.90
C VAL A 354 15.35 12.37 -6.22
N PRO A 355 14.52 12.24 -7.27
CA PRO A 355 13.51 13.25 -7.60
C PRO A 355 12.65 13.60 -6.38
N GLU A 356 12.48 14.89 -6.13
CA GLU A 356 11.69 15.39 -5.01
C GLU A 356 10.23 14.97 -5.13
N VAL A 357 9.60 14.67 -3.98
CA VAL A 357 8.15 14.50 -3.89
C VAL A 357 7.52 15.90 -3.87
N PHE A 358 6.51 16.11 -4.71
CA PHE A 358 5.76 17.36 -4.67
C PHE A 358 5.19 17.59 -3.26
N ASN A 359 5.65 18.67 -2.63
CA ASN A 359 5.20 19.03 -1.29
C ASN A 359 4.13 20.11 -1.35
N SER A 360 2.87 19.68 -1.31
CA SER A 360 1.69 20.55 -1.36
C SER A 360 1.61 21.55 -0.21
N THR A 361 2.32 21.34 0.89
CA THR A 361 2.30 22.28 2.03
C THR A 361 2.94 23.63 1.73
N TYR A 362 3.74 23.71 0.67
CA TYR A 362 4.35 24.96 0.19
C TYR A 362 3.60 25.60 -0.97
N ASP A 363 2.47 25.01 -1.40
CA ASP A 363 1.65 25.55 -2.47
C ASP A 363 0.28 25.98 -1.94
N ILE A 364 0.13 27.28 -1.69
CA ILE A 364 -1.11 27.85 -1.14
C ILE A 364 -2.33 27.60 -2.04
N ARG A 365 -2.17 27.55 -3.35
CA ARG A 365 -3.26 27.31 -4.29
C ARG A 365 -3.79 25.88 -4.15
N MET A 366 -2.89 24.91 -4.00
CA MET A 366 -3.26 23.51 -3.77
C MET A 366 -3.98 23.33 -2.43
N LEU A 367 -3.52 24.00 -1.37
CA LEU A 367 -4.15 23.95 -0.06
C LEU A 367 -5.53 24.61 -0.07
N LEU A 368 -5.70 25.75 -0.70
CA LEU A 368 -7.01 26.41 -0.84
C LEU A 368 -7.98 25.57 -1.67
N GLY A 369 -7.52 25.00 -2.79
CA GLY A 369 -8.32 24.09 -3.61
C GLY A 369 -8.78 22.84 -2.85
N ALA A 370 -7.89 22.24 -2.04
CA ALA A 370 -8.23 21.13 -1.17
C ALA A 370 -9.23 21.53 -0.08
N THR A 371 -9.05 22.71 0.54
CA THR A 371 -9.96 23.24 1.55
C THR A 371 -11.38 23.44 1.00
N GLY A 372 -11.50 24.04 -0.18
CA GLY A 372 -12.80 24.23 -0.83
C GLY A 372 -13.52 22.90 -1.09
N ARG A 373 -12.78 21.87 -1.48
CA ARG A 373 -13.35 20.53 -1.72
C ARG A 373 -13.75 19.80 -0.43
N LEU A 374 -12.92 19.86 0.60
CA LEU A 374 -13.22 19.24 1.90
C LEU A 374 -14.42 19.89 2.60
N ARG A 375 -14.74 21.13 2.24
CA ARG A 375 -15.89 21.85 2.75
C ARG A 375 -17.14 21.75 1.85
N ASP A 376 -17.12 20.90 0.83
CA ASP A 376 -18.21 20.78 -0.14
C ASP A 376 -18.62 22.11 -0.77
N GLY A 377 -17.66 23.01 -1.02
CA GLY A 377 -17.90 24.35 -1.53
C GLY A 377 -18.50 25.33 -0.53
N LYS A 378 -18.60 24.98 0.76
CA LYS A 378 -19.05 25.90 1.80
C LYS A 378 -17.99 26.96 2.08
N GLU A 379 -18.43 28.19 2.20
CA GLU A 379 -17.58 29.31 2.55
C GLU A 379 -16.89 29.14 3.91
N ILE A 380 -15.74 29.81 4.07
CA ILE A 380 -15.06 29.88 5.36
C ILE A 380 -15.89 30.77 6.28
N ASP A 381 -16.31 30.23 7.41
CA ASP A 381 -16.91 31.02 8.47
C ASP A 381 -15.82 31.79 9.24
N ILE A 382 -15.80 33.11 9.08
CA ILE A 382 -14.88 33.98 9.80
C ILE A 382 -15.51 34.31 11.15
N PRO A 383 -14.92 33.87 12.27
CA PRO A 383 -15.49 34.13 13.58
C PRO A 383 -15.43 35.63 13.92
N GLY A 384 -16.48 36.17 14.53
CA GLY A 384 -16.54 37.54 15.03
C GLY A 384 -17.86 38.26 14.75
N PRO A 385 -18.08 39.46 15.35
CA PRO A 385 -19.25 40.28 15.09
C PRO A 385 -19.36 40.65 13.61
N HIS A 386 -20.57 40.71 13.07
CA HIS A 386 -20.88 40.95 11.65
C HIS A 386 -20.14 42.18 11.06
N ILE A 387 -19.99 43.25 11.87
CA ILE A 387 -19.29 44.50 11.45
C ILE A 387 -17.80 44.26 11.26
N VAL A 388 -17.17 43.48 12.15
CA VAL A 388 -15.73 43.16 12.06
C VAL A 388 -15.47 42.22 10.89
N ARG A 389 -16.36 41.27 10.67
CA ARG A 389 -16.33 40.34 9.53
C ARG A 389 -16.38 41.09 8.20
N ASN A 390 -17.34 42.02 8.03
CA ASN A 390 -17.48 42.81 6.80
C ASN A 390 -16.26 43.74 6.57
N LEU A 391 -15.69 44.31 7.64
CA LEU A 391 -14.49 45.14 7.55
C LEU A 391 -13.24 44.32 7.14
N LEU A 392 -13.13 43.08 7.65
CA LEU A 392 -12.06 42.16 7.28
C LEU A 392 -12.22 41.70 5.83
N MET A 393 -13.43 41.35 5.42
CA MET A 393 -13.74 40.93 4.05
C MET A 393 -13.46 42.04 3.05
N ASN A 394 -13.90 43.25 3.29
CA ASN A 394 -13.64 44.40 2.44
C ASN A 394 -12.13 44.78 2.31
N LYS A 395 -11.32 44.45 3.32
CA LYS A 395 -9.86 44.58 3.24
C LYS A 395 -9.24 43.41 2.49
N LEU A 396 -9.70 42.19 2.71
CA LEU A 396 -9.21 40.99 2.01
C LEU A 396 -9.55 41.03 0.52
N ASP A 397 -10.70 41.55 0.13
CA ASP A 397 -11.17 41.64 -1.25
C ASP A 397 -10.25 42.46 -2.16
N LYS A 398 -9.49 43.36 -1.57
CA LYS A 398 -8.51 44.21 -2.28
C LYS A 398 -7.10 43.61 -2.33
N THR A 399 -6.95 42.35 -1.91
CA THR A 399 -5.67 41.66 -1.85
C THR A 399 -5.63 40.46 -2.77
N GLN A 400 -4.42 40.05 -3.19
CA GLN A 400 -4.23 38.77 -3.92
C GLN A 400 -4.75 37.56 -3.15
N ILE A 401 -4.77 37.57 -1.81
CA ILE A 401 -5.35 36.51 -0.98
C ILE A 401 -6.85 36.51 -1.16
N GLY A 402 -7.53 37.63 -1.18
CA GLY A 402 -8.96 37.73 -1.44
C GLY A 402 -9.36 37.17 -2.82
N GLU A 403 -8.57 37.49 -3.85
CA GLU A 403 -8.75 36.97 -5.20
C GLU A 403 -8.63 35.43 -5.20
N LEU A 404 -7.60 34.87 -4.54
CA LEU A 404 -7.42 33.43 -4.41
C LEU A 404 -8.57 32.75 -3.65
N LEU A 405 -9.02 33.31 -2.56
CA LEU A 405 -10.15 32.76 -1.79
C LEU A 405 -11.44 32.70 -2.62
N ARG A 406 -11.70 33.73 -3.46
CA ARG A 406 -12.83 33.71 -4.40
C ARG A 406 -12.66 32.68 -5.52
N GLU A 407 -11.45 32.61 -6.11
CA GLU A 407 -11.15 31.62 -7.15
C GLU A 407 -11.45 30.18 -6.69
N PHE A 408 -11.23 29.89 -5.41
CA PHE A 408 -11.50 28.57 -4.83
C PHE A 408 -12.86 28.44 -4.13
N GLY A 409 -13.75 29.45 -4.25
CA GLY A 409 -15.09 29.42 -3.71
C GLY A 409 -15.14 29.35 -2.17
N LEU A 410 -14.12 29.88 -1.51
CA LEU A 410 -14.00 29.90 -0.06
C LEU A 410 -14.62 31.14 0.57
N VAL A 411 -14.86 32.17 -0.22
CA VAL A 411 -15.61 33.39 0.13
C VAL A 411 -16.42 33.83 -1.09
N THR A 412 -17.64 34.37 -0.87
CA THR A 412 -18.37 35.05 -1.93
C THR A 412 -17.81 36.47 -2.13
N GLY A 413 -17.74 36.92 -3.38
CA GLY A 413 -17.63 38.32 -3.67
C GLY A 413 -19.00 38.99 -3.52
N ASP A 414 -19.04 40.19 -2.96
CA ASP A 414 -20.22 41.05 -3.00
C ASP A 414 -20.63 41.38 -4.45
#